data_118720db0e4e0d6e8463066c76ff48ee
#
_entry.id   118720db0e4e0d6e8463066c76ff48ee
#
_cell.length_a   1.000
_cell.length_b   1.000
_cell.length_c   1.000
_cell.angle_alpha   90.00
_cell.angle_beta   90.00
_cell.angle_gamma   90.00
#
_symmetry.space_group_name_H-M   'P 1'
#
loop_
_entity.id
_entity.type
_entity.pdbx_description
1 polymer ?
#
loop_
_entity_poly.entity_id
_entity_poly.type
_entity_poly.pdbx_seq_one_letter_code
_entity_poly.pdbx_strand_id
1 'polypeptide(L)'
;SVFWRPEDGEQTIRIVPTADGDPFKEFHFHYNVGKNPGILCPKRNYGEECPICDFASKLWREGVEKNDDTSKREAKKLFARKRYYSPIVVRGEESKGVRVWAYGKTAYETLLSYVLDPDYGDITHPENGTDIVLTYTVPGTPGSFPKTALKPRRRPSVLCDDDVADCDELINSIPEIETLFQRHSTSDVQVLLDDYLSSDVTSEGL
;
A
#
# COMPACT_ATOMS: atom_id res chain seq x y z
N SER A 1 16.47 0.11 1.34
CA SER A 1 15.18 -0.03 0.68
C SER A 1 14.53 1.33 0.46
N VAL A 2 13.87 1.51 -0.68
CA VAL A 2 13.10 2.72 -0.98
C VAL A 2 11.83 2.80 -0.13
N PHE A 3 11.33 1.67 0.34
CA PHE A 3 10.10 1.64 1.16
C PHE A 3 10.36 2.12 2.57
N TRP A 4 9.48 3.00 3.03
CA TRP A 4 9.48 3.50 4.39
C TRP A 4 8.34 2.88 5.20
N ARG A 5 8.66 2.46 6.41
CA ARG A 5 7.68 1.97 7.38
C ARG A 5 7.72 2.88 8.61
N PRO A 6 6.56 3.36 9.08
CA PRO A 6 6.53 4.16 10.29
C PRO A 6 6.93 3.34 11.51
N GLU A 7 7.57 3.99 12.45
CA GLU A 7 7.84 3.46 13.78
C GLU A 7 6.68 3.83 14.71
N ASP A 8 6.57 3.12 15.82
CA ASP A 8 5.57 3.44 16.85
C ASP A 8 5.77 4.87 17.33
N GLY A 9 4.68 5.63 17.39
CA GLY A 9 4.70 7.02 17.77
C GLY A 9 4.44 7.98 16.61
N GLU A 10 4.92 9.19 16.74
CA GLU A 10 4.62 10.30 15.85
C GLU A 10 5.80 10.63 14.94
N GLN A 11 5.52 10.73 13.64
CA GLN A 11 6.49 11.17 12.62
C GLN A 11 5.81 12.18 11.71
N THR A 12 6.57 13.13 11.20
CA THR A 12 6.06 14.10 10.23
C THR A 12 6.55 13.75 8.84
N ILE A 13 5.63 13.66 7.89
CA ILE A 13 5.91 13.34 6.49
C ILE A 13 5.37 14.45 5.57
N ARG A 14 5.95 14.53 4.39
CA ARG A 14 5.45 15.37 3.31
C ARG A 14 5.26 14.53 2.06
N ILE A 15 4.05 14.48 1.53
CA ILE A 15 3.77 13.81 0.26
C ILE A 15 4.33 14.67 -0.86
N VAL A 16 5.11 14.05 -1.75
CA VAL A 16 5.82 14.75 -2.84
C VAL A 16 4.97 14.66 -4.11
N PRO A 17 4.89 15.74 -4.90
CA PRO A 17 4.13 15.71 -6.14
C PRO A 17 4.77 14.77 -7.16
N THR A 18 3.92 14.12 -7.96
CA THR A 18 4.34 13.24 -9.06
C THR A 18 4.16 13.92 -10.40
N ALA A 19 4.91 13.49 -11.41
CA ALA A 19 4.85 14.07 -12.76
C ALA A 19 3.45 13.92 -13.40
N ASP A 20 2.73 12.85 -13.09
CA ASP A 20 1.37 12.57 -13.59
C ASP A 20 0.26 13.23 -12.74
N GLY A 21 0.62 13.92 -11.67
CA GLY A 21 -0.35 14.58 -10.79
C GLY A 21 -1.12 13.66 -9.85
N ASP A 22 -0.80 12.37 -9.82
CA ASP A 22 -1.42 11.39 -8.92
C ASP A 22 -0.40 10.80 -7.94
N PRO A 23 -0.26 11.38 -6.75
CA PRO A 23 0.66 10.88 -5.73
C PRO A 23 0.07 9.74 -4.88
N PHE A 24 -1.14 9.28 -5.18
CA PHE A 24 -1.82 8.22 -4.44
C PHE A 24 -2.00 7.00 -5.34
N LYS A 25 -0.92 6.25 -5.56
CA LYS A 25 -0.93 5.09 -6.45
C LYS A 25 -1.64 3.90 -5.82
N GLU A 26 -2.55 3.30 -6.55
CA GLU A 26 -3.39 2.21 -6.11
C GLU A 26 -2.96 0.90 -6.77
N PHE A 27 -2.71 -0.13 -5.95
CA PHE A 27 -2.37 -1.47 -6.42
C PHE A 27 -3.16 -2.53 -5.66
N HIS A 28 -3.44 -3.64 -6.32
CA HIS A 28 -4.14 -4.78 -5.75
C HIS A 28 -3.19 -5.97 -5.63
N PHE A 29 -3.17 -6.58 -4.45
CA PHE A 29 -2.29 -7.71 -4.13
C PHE A 29 -3.09 -8.89 -3.60
N HIS A 30 -2.61 -10.09 -3.91
CA HIS A 30 -2.99 -11.30 -3.21
C HIS A 30 -1.93 -11.61 -2.15
N TYR A 31 -2.38 -11.78 -0.92
CA TYR A 31 -1.54 -12.18 0.22
C TYR A 31 -1.90 -13.59 0.65
N ASN A 32 -1.08 -14.17 1.52
CA ASN A 32 -1.31 -15.50 2.10
C ASN A 32 -1.26 -16.65 1.08
N VAL A 33 -0.55 -16.46 0.00
CA VAL A 33 -0.31 -17.52 -1.00
C VAL A 33 1.06 -18.12 -0.70
N GLY A 34 1.07 -19.06 0.26
CA GLY A 34 2.30 -19.68 0.75
C GLY A 34 3.24 -18.69 1.41
N LYS A 35 4.52 -18.77 1.06
CA LYS A 35 5.58 -17.90 1.56
C LYS A 35 5.76 -16.63 0.74
N ASN A 36 4.94 -16.44 -0.28
CA ASN A 36 5.05 -15.26 -1.13
C ASN A 36 4.63 -14.01 -0.36
N PRO A 37 5.36 -12.91 -0.46
CA PRO A 37 4.96 -11.66 0.16
C PRO A 37 3.71 -11.11 -0.52
N GLY A 38 3.49 -10.23 -1.20
CA GLY A 38 2.32 -9.84 -1.98
C GLY A 38 2.53 -10.19 -3.44
N ILE A 39 1.51 -10.70 -4.08
CA ILE A 39 1.49 -10.99 -5.51
C ILE A 39 0.58 -9.97 -6.18
N LEU A 40 1.10 -9.16 -7.11
CA LEU A 40 0.27 -8.25 -7.90
C LEU A 40 -0.81 -9.03 -8.64
N CYS A 41 -2.07 -8.65 -8.42
CA CYS A 41 -3.20 -9.28 -9.09
C CYS A 41 -3.23 -8.91 -10.58
N PRO A 42 -3.08 -9.86 -11.50
CA PRO A 42 -3.13 -9.56 -12.94
C PRO A 42 -4.47 -8.97 -13.37
N LYS A 43 -5.56 -9.44 -12.78
CA LYS A 43 -6.92 -9.01 -13.14
C LYS A 43 -7.21 -7.59 -12.67
N ARG A 44 -6.99 -7.31 -11.38
CA ARG A 44 -7.34 -6.02 -10.77
C ARG A 44 -6.42 -4.89 -11.23
N ASN A 45 -5.15 -5.21 -11.49
CA ASN A 45 -4.20 -4.18 -11.92
C ASN A 45 -4.16 -4.00 -13.43
N TYR A 46 -4.33 -5.08 -14.22
CA TYR A 46 -4.07 -5.04 -15.66
C TYR A 46 -5.20 -5.59 -16.54
N GLY A 47 -6.31 -6.06 -15.95
CA GLY A 47 -7.42 -6.62 -16.71
C GLY A 47 -7.14 -7.99 -17.32
N GLU A 48 -6.10 -8.68 -16.88
CA GLU A 48 -5.73 -10.02 -17.33
C GLU A 48 -6.38 -11.09 -16.46
N GLU A 49 -6.39 -12.33 -16.94
CA GLU A 49 -6.89 -13.45 -16.13
C GLU A 49 -6.04 -13.65 -14.89
N CYS A 50 -6.69 -13.91 -13.75
CA CYS A 50 -6.02 -14.18 -12.47
C CYS A 50 -6.53 -15.50 -11.88
N PRO A 51 -5.70 -16.55 -11.86
CA PRO A 51 -6.08 -17.84 -11.28
C PRO A 51 -6.43 -17.76 -9.79
N ILE A 52 -5.77 -16.88 -9.03
CA ILE A 52 -6.08 -16.71 -7.60
C ILE A 52 -7.47 -16.09 -7.41
N CYS A 53 -7.82 -15.06 -8.18
CA CYS A 53 -9.16 -14.48 -8.14
C CYS A 53 -10.23 -15.53 -8.47
N ASP A 54 -10.00 -16.33 -9.50
CA ASP A 54 -10.94 -17.36 -9.93
C ASP A 54 -11.11 -18.45 -8.87
N PHE A 55 -10.01 -18.91 -8.30
CA PHE A 55 -10.02 -19.91 -7.21
C PHE A 55 -10.73 -19.36 -5.97
N ALA A 56 -10.42 -18.16 -5.54
CA ALA A 56 -11.02 -17.53 -4.36
C ALA A 56 -12.54 -17.33 -4.54
N SER A 57 -12.97 -16.89 -5.72
CA SER A 57 -14.38 -16.69 -6.04
C SER A 57 -15.15 -18.03 -6.05
N LYS A 58 -14.55 -19.07 -6.61
CA LYS A 58 -15.12 -20.41 -6.61
C LYS A 58 -15.27 -20.96 -5.20
N LEU A 59 -14.22 -20.84 -4.41
CA LEU A 59 -14.21 -21.31 -3.02
C LEU A 59 -15.25 -20.57 -2.18
N TRP A 60 -15.41 -19.27 -2.39
CA TRP A 60 -16.44 -18.48 -1.73
C TRP A 60 -17.84 -18.94 -2.08
N ARG A 61 -18.14 -19.16 -3.37
CA ARG A 61 -19.44 -19.64 -3.84
C ARG A 61 -19.77 -21.02 -3.27
N GLU A 62 -18.82 -21.94 -3.28
CA GLU A 62 -18.98 -23.27 -2.68
C GLU A 62 -19.25 -23.17 -1.18
N GLY A 63 -18.55 -22.30 -0.48
CA GLY A 63 -18.75 -22.04 0.94
C GLY A 63 -20.13 -21.49 1.26
N VAL A 64 -20.66 -20.61 0.41
CA VAL A 64 -22.02 -20.07 0.55
C VAL A 64 -23.06 -21.17 0.30
N GLU A 65 -22.93 -21.96 -0.76
CA GLU A 65 -23.87 -23.03 -1.11
C GLU A 65 -23.93 -24.11 -0.03
N LYS A 66 -22.79 -24.49 0.52
CA LYS A 66 -22.68 -25.56 1.54
C LYS A 66 -22.74 -25.03 2.98
N ASN A 67 -22.92 -23.73 3.15
CA ASN A 67 -22.85 -23.07 4.45
C ASN A 67 -21.59 -23.43 5.25
N ASP A 68 -20.46 -23.47 4.55
CA ASP A 68 -19.14 -23.81 5.08
C ASP A 68 -18.34 -22.57 5.42
N ASP A 69 -18.30 -22.23 6.71
CA ASP A 69 -17.60 -21.02 7.18
C ASP A 69 -16.06 -21.11 7.00
N THR A 70 -15.50 -22.31 7.02
CA THR A 70 -14.08 -22.53 6.80
C THR A 70 -13.70 -22.16 5.36
N SER A 71 -14.45 -22.62 4.37
CA SER A 71 -14.22 -22.28 2.96
C SER A 71 -14.38 -20.80 2.71
N LYS A 72 -15.37 -20.15 3.33
CA LYS A 72 -15.55 -18.70 3.23
C LYS A 72 -14.36 -17.93 3.79
N ARG A 73 -13.83 -18.33 4.94
CA ARG A 73 -12.65 -17.69 5.55
C ARG A 73 -11.41 -17.86 4.69
N GLU A 74 -11.18 -19.05 4.16
CA GLU A 74 -10.06 -19.30 3.25
C GLU A 74 -10.15 -18.44 1.98
N ALA A 75 -11.35 -18.34 1.41
CA ALA A 75 -11.59 -17.47 0.25
C ALA A 75 -11.27 -16.01 0.56
N LYS A 76 -11.72 -15.50 1.70
CA LYS A 76 -11.46 -14.12 2.12
C LYS A 76 -9.99 -13.79 2.26
N LYS A 77 -9.17 -14.74 2.70
CA LYS A 77 -7.72 -14.56 2.80
C LYS A 77 -7.06 -14.41 1.44
N LEU A 78 -7.67 -14.99 0.40
CA LEU A 78 -7.11 -15.03 -0.95
C LEU A 78 -7.63 -13.91 -1.85
N PHE A 79 -8.69 -13.21 -1.50
CA PHE A 79 -9.17 -12.08 -2.30
C PHE A 79 -8.10 -10.99 -2.40
N ALA A 80 -8.04 -10.36 -3.58
CA ALA A 80 -7.14 -9.24 -3.78
C ALA A 80 -7.47 -8.09 -2.82
N ARG A 81 -6.42 -7.51 -2.24
CA ARG A 81 -6.53 -6.37 -1.32
C ARG A 81 -5.88 -5.15 -1.95
N LYS A 82 -6.57 -4.03 -1.82
CA LYS A 82 -6.11 -2.74 -2.31
C LYS A 82 -5.13 -2.11 -1.33
N ARG A 83 -4.01 -1.62 -1.85
CA ARG A 83 -3.03 -0.85 -1.10
C ARG A 83 -2.69 0.42 -1.87
N TYR A 84 -2.36 1.46 -1.15
CA TYR A 84 -1.97 2.74 -1.72
C TYR A 84 -0.50 3.02 -1.42
N TYR A 85 0.16 3.73 -2.33
CA TYR A 85 1.57 4.04 -2.25
C TYR A 85 1.80 5.49 -2.64
N SER A 86 2.52 6.22 -1.80
CA SER A 86 2.85 7.62 -2.05
C SER A 86 4.35 7.87 -1.87
N PRO A 87 4.96 8.69 -2.74
CA PRO A 87 6.30 9.18 -2.49
C PRO A 87 6.26 10.21 -1.39
N ILE A 88 7.16 10.10 -0.42
CA ILE A 88 7.23 10.99 0.73
C ILE A 88 8.65 11.39 1.06
N VAL A 89 8.76 12.54 1.72
CA VAL A 89 9.95 12.94 2.48
C VAL A 89 9.59 12.84 3.96
N VAL A 90 10.45 12.21 4.75
CA VAL A 90 10.29 12.16 6.20
C VAL A 90 11.05 13.34 6.80
N ARG A 91 10.34 14.19 7.52
CA ARG A 91 10.96 15.37 8.13
C ARG A 91 11.96 14.97 9.22
N GLY A 92 13.13 15.58 9.20
CA GLY A 92 14.27 15.17 10.02
C GLY A 92 15.16 14.11 9.37
N GLU A 93 14.72 13.51 8.28
CA GLU A 93 15.47 12.51 7.52
C GLU A 93 15.56 12.85 6.02
N GLU A 94 15.55 14.12 5.69
CA GLU A 94 15.57 14.64 4.31
C GLU A 94 16.79 14.14 3.54
N SER A 95 17.91 13.91 4.22
CA SER A 95 19.13 13.37 3.62
C SER A 95 18.96 11.95 3.03
N LYS A 96 17.94 11.24 3.47
CA LYS A 96 17.61 9.92 2.92
C LYS A 96 16.77 9.99 1.62
N GLY A 97 16.40 11.20 1.19
CA GLY A 97 15.67 11.43 -0.05
C GLY A 97 14.22 11.01 0.00
N VAL A 98 13.64 10.84 -1.18
CA VAL A 98 12.25 10.39 -1.33
C VAL A 98 12.17 8.90 -1.08
N ARG A 99 11.24 8.52 -0.22
CA ARG A 99 10.90 7.13 0.07
C ARG A 99 9.43 6.86 -0.25
N VAL A 100 9.04 5.61 -0.30
CA VAL A 100 7.68 5.21 -0.63
C VAL A 100 6.98 4.67 0.61
N TRP A 101 5.85 5.26 0.95
CA TRP A 101 4.99 4.87 2.05
C TRP A 101 3.78 4.11 1.53
N ALA A 102 3.54 2.92 2.11
CA ALA A 102 2.38 2.08 1.82
C ALA A 102 1.34 2.22 2.91
N TYR A 103 0.07 2.33 2.53
CA TYR A 103 -1.03 2.50 3.47
C TYR A 103 -2.33 1.90 2.93
N GLY A 104 -3.31 1.76 3.83
CA GLY A 104 -4.59 1.17 3.49
C GLY A 104 -5.67 2.20 3.20
N LYS A 105 -6.88 1.70 3.05
CA LYS A 105 -8.06 2.48 2.69
C LYS A 105 -8.38 3.61 3.68
N THR A 106 -8.27 3.35 4.98
CA THR A 106 -8.62 4.35 6.01
C THR A 106 -7.71 5.58 5.92
N ALA A 107 -6.41 5.38 5.81
CA ALA A 107 -5.46 6.48 5.62
C ALA A 107 -5.71 7.20 4.30
N TYR A 108 -5.97 6.46 3.22
CA TYR A 108 -6.31 7.04 1.93
C TYR A 108 -7.53 7.96 2.00
N GLU A 109 -8.61 7.50 2.61
CA GLU A 109 -9.84 8.29 2.75
C GLU A 109 -9.60 9.56 3.57
N THR A 110 -8.77 9.49 4.59
CA THR A 110 -8.36 10.65 5.38
C THR A 110 -7.58 11.65 4.53
N LEU A 111 -6.59 11.19 3.76
CA LEU A 111 -5.83 12.05 2.85
C LEU A 111 -6.73 12.70 1.80
N LEU A 112 -7.64 11.92 1.22
CA LEU A 112 -8.58 12.42 0.23
C LEU A 112 -9.47 13.52 0.80
N SER A 113 -9.89 13.41 2.06
CA SER A 113 -10.68 14.45 2.72
C SER A 113 -9.94 15.78 2.80
N TYR A 114 -8.61 15.75 2.96
CA TYR A 114 -7.80 16.97 2.96
C TYR A 114 -7.62 17.53 1.55
N VAL A 115 -7.39 16.67 0.56
CA VAL A 115 -7.25 17.09 -0.84
C VAL A 115 -8.53 17.76 -1.34
N LEU A 116 -9.69 17.28 -0.92
CA LEU A 116 -11.00 17.84 -1.31
C LEU A 116 -11.40 19.06 -0.48
N ASP A 117 -10.70 19.36 0.60
CA ASP A 117 -10.98 20.51 1.45
C ASP A 117 -10.34 21.76 0.84
N PRO A 118 -11.14 22.80 0.48
CA PRO A 118 -10.62 24.04 -0.11
C PRO A 118 -9.61 24.76 0.77
N ASP A 119 -9.64 24.56 2.09
CA ASP A 119 -8.73 25.20 3.02
C ASP A 119 -7.30 24.63 2.91
N TYR A 120 -7.16 23.36 2.50
CA TYR A 120 -5.86 22.72 2.30
C TYR A 120 -5.40 22.76 0.83
N GLY A 121 -6.32 22.54 -0.10
CA GLY A 121 -6.00 22.47 -1.52
C GLY A 121 -5.02 21.35 -1.86
N ASP A 122 -4.02 21.66 -2.69
CA ASP A 122 -2.97 20.69 -3.06
C ASP A 122 -1.95 20.53 -1.92
N ILE A 123 -2.10 19.47 -1.14
CA ILE A 123 -1.21 19.16 -0.01
C ILE A 123 0.20 18.78 -0.45
N THR A 124 0.41 18.47 -1.72
CA THR A 124 1.71 18.09 -2.29
C THR A 124 2.48 19.25 -2.90
N HIS A 125 1.86 20.43 -3.01
CA HIS A 125 2.47 21.58 -3.67
C HIS A 125 3.85 21.90 -3.07
N PRO A 126 4.90 22.07 -3.91
CA PRO A 126 6.25 22.25 -3.40
C PRO A 126 6.45 23.48 -2.50
N GLU A 127 5.69 24.55 -2.74
CA GLU A 127 5.84 25.81 -1.98
C GLU A 127 4.76 25.99 -0.92
N ASN A 128 3.52 25.56 -1.22
CA ASN A 128 2.34 25.83 -0.39
C ASN A 128 1.63 24.56 0.10
N GLY A 129 2.27 23.41 -0.03
CA GLY A 129 1.73 22.15 0.45
C GLY A 129 1.74 22.03 1.97
N THR A 130 1.37 20.87 2.47
CA THR A 130 1.14 20.68 3.89
C THR A 130 1.84 19.43 4.39
N ASP A 131 2.62 19.57 5.45
CA ASP A 131 3.18 18.43 6.17
C ASP A 131 2.05 17.68 6.90
N ILE A 132 2.18 16.38 6.97
CA ILE A 132 1.24 15.49 7.65
C ILE A 132 1.93 14.87 8.87
N VAL A 133 1.32 15.04 10.04
CA VAL A 133 1.73 14.34 11.25
C VAL A 133 1.08 12.96 11.23
N LEU A 134 1.91 11.94 11.17
CA LEU A 134 1.49 10.54 11.15
C LEU A 134 1.75 9.94 12.52
N THR A 135 0.69 9.46 13.16
CA THR A 135 0.80 8.71 14.42
C THR A 135 0.53 7.24 14.14
N TYR A 136 1.55 6.43 14.32
CA TYR A 136 1.48 4.99 14.15
C TYR A 136 1.45 4.32 15.52
N THR A 137 0.44 3.46 15.72
CA THR A 137 0.27 2.75 16.98
C THR A 137 0.39 1.26 16.74
N VAL A 138 1.42 0.66 17.30
CA VAL A 138 1.62 -0.79 17.27
C VAL A 138 0.58 -1.45 18.16
N PRO A 139 -0.05 -2.56 17.71
CA PRO A 139 -1.07 -3.23 18.51
C PRO A 139 -0.50 -3.78 19.81
N GLY A 140 -1.21 -3.54 20.91
CA GLY A 140 -0.84 -4.00 22.24
C GLY A 140 -1.20 -5.46 22.53
N THR A 141 -2.01 -6.09 21.67
CA THR A 141 -2.46 -7.48 21.82
C THR A 141 -2.23 -8.26 20.54
N PRO A 142 -1.87 -9.58 20.65
CA PRO A 142 -1.73 -10.43 19.47
C PRO A 142 -3.03 -10.47 18.64
N GLY A 143 -2.88 -10.38 17.32
CA GLY A 143 -4.02 -10.40 16.39
C GLY A 143 -4.69 -9.06 16.14
N SER A 144 -4.34 -8.01 16.86
CA SER A 144 -4.78 -6.65 16.59
C SER A 144 -3.95 -6.05 15.45
N PHE A 145 -4.57 -5.14 14.68
CA PHE A 145 -3.89 -4.44 13.60
C PHE A 145 -3.29 -3.11 14.09
N PRO A 146 -2.16 -2.68 13.50
CA PRO A 146 -1.64 -1.35 13.78
C PRO A 146 -2.61 -0.29 13.30
N LYS A 147 -2.58 0.87 13.94
CA LYS A 147 -3.43 2.02 13.58
C LYS A 147 -2.56 3.16 13.07
N THR A 148 -3.02 3.81 12.01
CA THR A 148 -2.40 5.00 11.45
C THR A 148 -3.39 6.15 11.54
N ALA A 149 -3.02 7.21 12.27
CA ALA A 149 -3.77 8.45 12.34
C ALA A 149 -2.99 9.55 11.63
N LEU A 150 -3.68 10.38 10.87
CA LEU A 150 -3.08 11.46 10.07
C LEU A 150 -3.70 12.79 10.46
N LYS A 151 -2.85 13.80 10.64
CA LYS A 151 -3.28 15.15 10.94
C LYS A 151 -2.42 16.15 10.14
N PRO A 152 -3.02 17.01 9.32
CA PRO A 152 -2.26 18.01 8.60
C PRO A 152 -1.78 19.12 9.55
N ARG A 153 -0.60 19.68 9.27
CA ARG A 153 -0.15 20.88 9.93
C ARG A 153 -1.07 22.04 9.52
N ARG A 154 -1.28 22.99 10.42
CA ARG A 154 -2.17 24.13 10.16
C ARG A 154 -1.61 25.09 9.13
N ARG A 155 -0.29 25.22 9.07
CA ARG A 155 0.40 26.16 8.18
C ARG A 155 1.00 25.41 7.00
N PRO A 156 0.82 25.92 5.79
CA PRO A 156 1.56 25.40 4.65
C PRO A 156 3.06 25.64 4.85
N SER A 157 3.85 24.80 4.19
CA SER A 157 5.31 24.87 4.26
C SER A 157 5.92 24.50 2.92
N VAL A 158 7.18 24.85 2.74
CA VAL A 158 7.93 24.43 1.54
C VAL A 158 8.37 22.96 1.68
N LEU A 159 8.42 22.28 0.56
CA LEU A 159 8.94 20.91 0.51
C LEU A 159 10.43 20.90 0.85
N CYS A 160 11.19 21.78 0.23
CA CYS A 160 12.64 21.89 0.37
C CYS A 160 12.96 23.19 1.11
N ASP A 161 13.49 23.04 2.31
CA ASP A 161 14.07 24.13 3.09
C ASP A 161 15.59 24.19 2.89
N ASP A 162 16.28 25.01 3.68
CA ASP A 162 17.73 25.21 3.59
C ASP A 162 18.54 23.92 3.89
N ASP A 163 17.90 22.91 4.51
CA ASP A 163 18.52 21.62 4.79
C ASP A 163 18.53 20.68 3.58
N VAL A 164 17.78 21.01 2.52
CA VAL A 164 17.77 20.26 1.26
C VAL A 164 18.60 21.01 0.22
N ALA A 165 19.77 20.49 -0.09
CA ALA A 165 20.75 21.17 -0.94
C ALA A 165 20.27 21.36 -2.40
N ASP A 166 19.41 20.48 -2.91
CA ASP A 166 18.89 20.55 -4.27
C ASP A 166 17.47 19.96 -4.34
N CYS A 167 16.48 20.87 -4.42
CA CYS A 167 15.08 20.48 -4.48
C CYS A 167 14.72 19.83 -5.81
N ASP A 168 15.30 20.24 -6.91
CA ASP A 168 15.05 19.65 -8.23
C ASP A 168 15.60 18.21 -8.28
N GLU A 169 16.77 17.98 -7.69
CA GLU A 169 17.32 16.63 -7.56
C GLU A 169 16.38 15.73 -6.73
N LEU A 170 15.88 16.26 -5.62
CA LEU A 170 14.92 15.53 -4.77
C LEU A 170 13.67 15.15 -5.55
N ILE A 171 13.05 16.09 -6.26
CA ILE A 171 11.83 15.85 -7.06
C ILE A 171 12.12 14.88 -8.20
N ASN A 172 13.26 15.00 -8.86
CA ASN A 172 13.65 14.11 -9.95
C ASN A 172 14.04 12.70 -9.47
N SER A 173 14.30 12.52 -8.17
CA SER A 173 14.60 11.22 -7.58
C SER A 173 13.37 10.39 -7.20
N ILE A 174 12.16 10.90 -7.47
CA ILE A 174 10.92 10.16 -7.18
C ILE A 174 10.89 8.88 -8.02
N PRO A 175 10.81 7.71 -7.38
CA PRO A 175 10.77 6.45 -8.13
C PRO A 175 9.43 6.31 -8.87
N GLU A 176 9.47 5.67 -10.03
CA GLU A 176 8.24 5.17 -10.67
C GLU A 176 7.75 3.97 -9.85
N ILE A 177 6.69 4.18 -9.08
CA ILE A 177 6.23 3.20 -8.08
C ILE A 177 5.84 1.88 -8.74
N GLU A 178 5.29 1.92 -9.95
CA GLU A 178 4.91 0.73 -10.72
C GLU A 178 6.10 -0.21 -10.97
N THR A 179 7.30 0.33 -11.07
CA THR A 179 8.51 -0.46 -11.32
C THR A 179 9.08 -1.13 -10.08
N LEU A 180 8.58 -0.79 -8.89
CA LEU A 180 9.05 -1.36 -7.63
C LEU A 180 8.49 -2.76 -7.36
N PHE A 181 7.46 -3.16 -8.11
CA PHE A 181 6.79 -4.45 -7.93
C PHE A 181 7.04 -5.36 -9.12
N GLN A 182 7.22 -6.64 -8.84
CA GLN A 182 7.32 -7.65 -9.88
C GLN A 182 5.93 -7.95 -10.44
N ARG A 183 5.77 -7.75 -11.75
CA ARG A 183 4.56 -8.16 -12.46
C ARG A 183 4.68 -9.62 -12.86
N HIS A 184 3.66 -10.41 -12.51
CA HIS A 184 3.56 -11.82 -12.90
C HIS A 184 2.56 -11.99 -14.03
N SER A 185 2.87 -12.89 -14.98
CA SER A 185 1.91 -13.32 -15.99
C SER A 185 0.83 -14.21 -15.36
N THR A 186 -0.27 -14.44 -16.08
CA THR A 186 -1.30 -15.40 -15.68
C THR A 186 -0.70 -16.78 -15.41
N SER A 187 0.23 -17.22 -16.26
CA SER A 187 0.91 -18.51 -16.09
C SER A 187 1.75 -18.58 -14.83
N ASP A 188 2.49 -17.50 -14.51
CA ASP A 188 3.29 -17.42 -13.29
C ASP A 188 2.41 -17.49 -12.04
N VAL A 189 1.29 -16.80 -12.05
CA VAL A 189 0.33 -16.81 -10.94
C VAL A 189 -0.28 -18.20 -10.76
N GLN A 190 -0.56 -18.91 -11.85
CA GLN A 190 -1.05 -20.29 -11.79
C GLN A 190 -0.04 -21.22 -11.09
N VAL A 191 1.25 -21.10 -11.41
CA VAL A 191 2.30 -21.88 -10.77
C VAL A 191 2.36 -21.58 -9.27
N LEU A 192 2.31 -20.31 -8.88
CA LEU A 192 2.31 -19.90 -7.47
C LEU A 192 1.11 -20.46 -6.71
N LEU A 193 -0.07 -20.44 -7.32
CA LEU A 193 -1.29 -21.01 -6.75
C LEU A 193 -1.17 -22.53 -6.60
N ASP A 194 -0.71 -23.23 -7.64
CA ASP A 194 -0.54 -24.68 -7.64
C ASP A 194 0.44 -25.14 -6.55
N ASP A 195 1.55 -24.43 -6.40
CA ASP A 195 2.53 -24.69 -5.34
C ASP A 195 1.93 -24.51 -3.94
N TYR A 196 1.14 -23.44 -3.77
CA TYR A 196 0.44 -23.18 -2.52
C TYR A 196 -0.56 -24.29 -2.18
N LEU A 197 -1.38 -24.70 -3.12
CA LEU A 197 -2.38 -25.76 -2.93
C LEU A 197 -1.74 -27.12 -2.66
N SER A 198 -0.63 -27.42 -3.32
CA SER A 198 0.13 -28.67 -3.10
C SER A 198 0.77 -28.70 -1.70
N SER A 199 1.28 -27.57 -1.21
CA SER A 199 1.87 -27.46 0.13
C SER A 199 0.85 -27.64 1.25
N ASP A 200 -0.38 -27.10 1.06
CA ASP A 200 -1.50 -27.26 2.01
C ASP A 200 -1.91 -28.72 2.18
N VAL A 201 -1.99 -29.49 1.08
CA VAL A 201 -2.37 -30.89 1.10
C VAL A 201 -1.32 -31.74 1.86
N THR A 202 -0.03 -31.39 1.77
CA THR A 202 1.03 -32.10 2.49
C THR A 202 1.08 -31.79 3.99
N SER A 203 0.59 -30.63 4.43
CA SER A 203 0.52 -30.27 5.84
C SER A 203 -0.66 -30.88 6.58
N GLU A 204 -1.73 -31.26 5.89
CA GLU A 204 -2.89 -31.96 6.47
C GLU A 204 -2.70 -33.49 6.57
N GLY A 205 -1.66 -34.00 5.95
CA GLY A 205 -1.33 -35.43 5.93
C GLY A 205 -0.32 -35.89 6.98
N LEU A 206 0.07 -35.05 7.93
CA LEU A 206 0.92 -35.34 9.06
C LEU A 206 0.16 -35.14 10.37
#